data_2b1985b988dcb8f3e4a0f0923b942dee
#
_entry.id   2b1985b988dcb8f3e4a0f0923b942dee
#
_cell.length_a   1.000
_cell.length_b   1.000
_cell.length_c   1.000
_cell.angle_alpha   90.00
_cell.angle_beta   90.00
_cell.angle_gamma   90.00
#
_symmetry.space_group_name_H-M   'P 1'
#
loop_
_entity.id
_entity.type
_entity.pdbx_description
1 polymer ?
#
loop_
_entity_poly.entity_id
_entity_poly.type
_entity_poly.pdbx_seq_one_letter_code
_entity_poly.pdbx_strand_id
1 'polypeptide(L)'
;MWGGVFGLPYVENERWGGLILTLLLFTFGVAFAFPLSILLALARRSALPVLRGLAVGYIELVRGVPLISLLFMASVMLPLFLPAGVAIDKLLRAQIALILFAAAYLAEVVRGGLQAIPKEQYEAADALGLTYWQRTRSVVLPQALRIAVPPLVSTFIGFFKNTSLVVVIGLFDFLSTVKASLSEPAWTGFGVEAYLFAALVYFVFCYAMSLYSRGLERTR
;
A
#
# COMPACT_ATOMS: atom_id res chain seq x y z
N MET A 1 -13.68 11.30 -11.88
CA MET A 1 -12.70 11.35 -12.98
C MET A 1 -13.46 11.41 -14.28
N TRP A 2 -12.88 11.61 -15.35
CA TRP A 2 -13.24 11.94 -16.72
C TRP A 2 -14.54 11.28 -17.25
N GLY A 3 -15.72 11.86 -16.97
CA GLY A 3 -16.96 11.51 -17.65
C GLY A 3 -16.93 12.04 -19.10
N GLY A 4 -17.63 11.35 -20.01
CA GLY A 4 -17.71 11.74 -21.43
C GLY A 4 -16.69 11.10 -22.35
N VAL A 5 -15.64 10.44 -21.85
CA VAL A 5 -14.73 9.63 -22.66
C VAL A 5 -15.43 8.31 -23.00
N PHE A 6 -15.49 7.94 -24.27
CA PHE A 6 -16.24 6.78 -24.78
C PHE A 6 -17.77 6.78 -24.53
N GLY A 7 -18.39 7.95 -24.34
CA GLY A 7 -19.83 8.03 -24.13
C GLY A 7 -20.31 7.55 -22.75
N LEU A 8 -19.41 7.33 -21.81
CA LEU A 8 -19.76 6.91 -20.44
C LEU A 8 -20.23 8.11 -19.61
N PRO A 9 -21.34 7.99 -18.83
CA PRO A 9 -21.79 9.06 -17.96
C PRO A 9 -20.75 9.31 -16.85
N TYR A 10 -20.62 10.56 -16.45
CA TYR A 10 -19.81 10.92 -15.28
C TYR A 10 -20.45 10.34 -14.02
N VAL A 11 -19.68 9.61 -13.25
CA VAL A 11 -20.07 9.11 -11.92
C VAL A 11 -19.18 9.75 -10.88
N GLU A 12 -19.81 10.44 -9.93
CA GLU A 12 -19.11 11.05 -8.79
C GLU A 12 -18.32 10.02 -8.00
N ASN A 13 -17.13 10.39 -7.52
CA ASN A 13 -16.25 9.47 -6.79
C ASN A 13 -16.88 8.92 -5.51
N GLU A 14 -17.82 9.66 -4.91
CA GLU A 14 -18.56 9.23 -3.73
C GLU A 14 -19.49 8.04 -3.98
N ARG A 15 -19.86 7.81 -5.25
CA ARG A 15 -20.67 6.67 -5.68
C ARG A 15 -19.85 5.45 -6.06
N TRP A 16 -18.51 5.57 -6.02
CA TRP A 16 -17.65 4.44 -6.30
C TRP A 16 -17.58 3.53 -5.08
N GLY A 17 -17.80 2.24 -5.30
CA GLY A 17 -17.83 1.26 -4.22
C GLY A 17 -17.50 -0.14 -4.68
N GLY A 18 -17.63 -1.08 -3.76
CA GLY A 18 -17.45 -2.49 -4.01
C GLY A 18 -16.03 -2.88 -4.35
N LEU A 19 -15.91 -3.96 -5.12
CA LEU A 19 -14.61 -4.55 -5.49
C LEU A 19 -13.75 -3.60 -6.33
N ILE A 20 -14.38 -2.77 -7.16
CA ILE A 20 -13.66 -1.79 -8.01
C ILE A 20 -12.89 -0.81 -7.12
N LEU A 21 -13.54 -0.27 -6.09
CA LEU A 21 -12.89 0.65 -5.14
C LEU A 21 -11.75 -0.03 -4.38
N THR A 22 -11.96 -1.26 -3.90
CA THR A 22 -10.95 -2.07 -3.23
C THR A 22 -9.71 -2.27 -4.11
N LEU A 23 -9.92 -2.68 -5.37
CA LEU A 23 -8.83 -2.90 -6.33
C LEU A 23 -8.11 -1.59 -6.70
N LEU A 24 -8.83 -0.49 -6.84
CA LEU A 24 -8.26 0.82 -7.12
C LEU A 24 -7.37 1.27 -5.95
N LEU A 25 -7.89 1.24 -4.73
CA LEU A 25 -7.13 1.62 -3.53
C LEU A 25 -5.88 0.76 -3.36
N PHE A 26 -6.00 -0.55 -3.60
CA PHE A 26 -4.88 -1.48 -3.51
C PHE A 26 -3.84 -1.23 -4.62
N THR A 27 -4.26 -1.21 -5.87
CA THR A 27 -3.34 -1.14 -7.02
C THR A 27 -2.56 0.18 -7.02
N PHE A 28 -3.25 1.31 -6.90
CA PHE A 28 -2.57 2.60 -6.81
C PHE A 28 -1.81 2.75 -5.49
N GLY A 29 -2.36 2.21 -4.40
CA GLY A 29 -1.68 2.17 -3.11
C GLY A 29 -0.30 1.52 -3.21
N VAL A 30 -0.22 0.30 -3.75
CA VAL A 30 1.04 -0.42 -3.94
C VAL A 30 1.93 0.25 -4.97
N ALA A 31 1.38 0.68 -6.11
CA ALA A 31 2.14 1.28 -7.20
C ALA A 31 2.94 2.53 -6.77
N PHE A 32 2.38 3.34 -5.87
CA PHE A 32 3.05 4.54 -5.35
C PHE A 32 3.82 4.26 -4.06
N ALA A 33 3.30 3.40 -3.17
CA ALA A 33 3.98 3.09 -1.91
C ALA A 33 5.28 2.32 -2.11
N PHE A 34 5.35 1.41 -3.09
CA PHE A 34 6.53 0.58 -3.29
C PHE A 34 7.77 1.39 -3.71
N PRO A 35 7.74 2.27 -4.74
CA PRO A 35 8.87 3.14 -5.04
C PRO A 35 9.24 4.06 -3.86
N LEU A 36 8.25 4.64 -3.19
CA LEU A 36 8.48 5.47 -2.01
C LEU A 36 9.18 4.68 -0.88
N SER A 37 8.79 3.43 -0.69
CA SER A 37 9.40 2.55 0.31
C SER A 37 10.89 2.28 0.05
N ILE A 38 11.28 2.12 -1.21
CA ILE A 38 12.69 1.96 -1.60
C ILE A 38 13.48 3.22 -1.25
N LEU A 39 12.94 4.40 -1.58
CA LEU A 39 13.56 5.68 -1.24
C LEU A 39 13.73 5.85 0.27
N LEU A 40 12.70 5.52 1.04
CA LEU A 40 12.73 5.58 2.51
C LEU A 40 13.74 4.59 3.11
N ALA A 41 13.80 3.37 2.60
CA ALA A 41 14.76 2.36 3.05
C ALA A 41 16.21 2.79 2.78
N LEU A 42 16.48 3.39 1.62
CA LEU A 42 17.79 3.94 1.27
C LEU A 42 18.11 5.18 2.10
N ALA A 43 17.15 6.09 2.30
CA ALA A 43 17.31 7.28 3.13
C ALA A 43 17.63 6.92 4.59
N ARG A 44 16.98 5.89 5.15
CA ARG A 44 17.26 5.37 6.50
C ARG A 44 18.71 4.83 6.64
N ARG A 45 19.33 4.40 5.56
CA ARG A 45 20.73 3.92 5.51
C ARG A 45 21.73 5.00 5.10
N SER A 46 21.27 6.22 4.83
CA SER A 46 22.13 7.31 4.40
C SER A 46 23.14 7.71 5.48
N ALA A 47 24.33 8.13 5.04
CA ALA A 47 25.32 8.75 5.90
C ALA A 47 24.93 10.17 6.33
N LEU A 48 23.97 10.81 5.65
CA LEU A 48 23.48 12.14 5.98
C LEU A 48 22.53 12.06 7.19
N PRO A 49 22.90 12.64 8.35
CA PRO A 49 22.14 12.44 9.59
C PRO A 49 20.72 13.02 9.52
N VAL A 50 20.54 14.13 8.84
CA VAL A 50 19.22 14.78 8.67
C VAL A 50 18.29 13.89 7.85
N LEU A 51 18.74 13.40 6.69
CA LEU A 51 17.95 12.54 5.82
C LEU A 51 17.59 11.23 6.51
N ARG A 52 18.55 10.64 7.22
CA ARG A 52 18.33 9.42 8.01
C ARG A 52 17.34 9.67 9.13
N GLY A 53 17.49 10.78 9.87
CA GLY A 53 16.60 11.15 10.97
C GLY A 53 15.16 11.35 10.52
N LEU A 54 14.94 12.05 9.40
CA LEU A 54 13.61 12.25 8.82
C LEU A 54 12.98 10.92 8.37
N ALA A 55 13.74 10.06 7.69
CA ALA A 55 13.24 8.76 7.25
C ALA A 55 12.89 7.85 8.45
N VAL A 56 13.73 7.79 9.47
CA VAL A 56 13.47 7.03 10.69
C VAL A 56 12.24 7.59 11.41
N GLY A 57 12.18 8.90 11.64
CA GLY A 57 11.05 9.53 12.32
C GLY A 57 9.73 9.27 11.62
N TYR A 58 9.69 9.41 10.29
CA TYR A 58 8.50 9.10 9.49
C TYR A 58 8.08 7.63 9.62
N ILE A 59 9.02 6.70 9.42
CA ILE A 59 8.73 5.26 9.46
C ILE A 59 8.21 4.84 10.84
N GLU A 60 8.87 5.25 11.90
CA GLU A 60 8.48 4.88 13.26
C GLU A 60 7.15 5.53 13.66
N LEU A 61 6.93 6.80 13.31
CA LEU A 61 5.67 7.49 13.59
C LEU A 61 4.49 6.81 12.89
N VAL A 62 4.61 6.56 11.58
CA VAL A 62 3.51 5.96 10.81
C VAL A 62 3.24 4.52 11.23
N ARG A 63 4.27 3.76 11.59
CA ARG A 63 4.12 2.38 12.08
C ARG A 63 3.65 2.30 13.53
N GLY A 64 3.85 3.34 14.30
CA GLY A 64 3.37 3.45 15.67
C GLY A 64 1.90 3.84 15.80
N VAL A 65 1.25 4.28 14.70
CA VAL A 65 -0.14 4.74 14.70
C VAL A 65 -1.02 3.74 13.94
N PRO A 66 -2.21 3.36 14.47
CA PRO A 66 -3.15 2.53 13.74
C PRO A 66 -3.59 3.15 12.42
N LEU A 67 -3.74 2.33 11.36
CA LEU A 67 -4.21 2.82 10.05
C LEU A 67 -5.53 3.57 10.14
N ILE A 68 -6.44 3.10 10.99
CA ILE A 68 -7.74 3.74 11.19
C ILE A 68 -7.59 5.21 11.65
N SER A 69 -6.64 5.48 12.54
CA SER A 69 -6.36 6.84 13.03
C SER A 69 -5.78 7.72 11.91
N LEU A 70 -4.90 7.17 11.06
CA LEU A 70 -4.37 7.89 9.90
C LEU A 70 -5.46 8.22 8.87
N LEU A 71 -6.39 7.30 8.63
CA LEU A 71 -7.54 7.54 7.76
C LEU A 71 -8.44 8.65 8.30
N PHE A 72 -8.72 8.65 9.61
CA PHE A 72 -9.46 9.75 10.26
C PHE A 72 -8.74 11.08 10.14
N MET A 73 -7.44 11.11 10.43
CA MET A 73 -6.64 12.33 10.30
C MET A 73 -6.69 12.88 8.87
N ALA A 74 -6.51 12.01 7.87
CA ALA A 74 -6.57 12.42 6.47
C ALA A 74 -7.98 12.86 6.04
N SER A 75 -9.03 12.24 6.55
CA SER A 75 -10.40 12.53 6.16
C SER A 75 -11.00 13.75 6.87
N VAL A 76 -10.75 13.89 8.17
CA VAL A 76 -11.39 14.90 9.03
C VAL A 76 -10.46 16.07 9.31
N MET A 77 -9.20 15.80 9.68
CA MET A 77 -8.30 16.88 10.11
C MET A 77 -7.66 17.60 8.93
N LEU A 78 -7.24 16.88 7.87
CA LEU A 78 -6.58 17.52 6.72
C LEU A 78 -7.39 18.66 6.11
N PRO A 79 -8.73 18.55 5.89
CA PRO A 79 -9.53 19.65 5.39
C PRO A 79 -9.50 20.91 6.25
N LEU A 80 -9.33 20.80 7.57
CA LEU A 80 -9.28 21.94 8.48
C LEU A 80 -8.01 22.79 8.30
N PHE A 81 -6.96 22.22 7.72
CA PHE A 81 -5.70 22.92 7.44
C PHE A 81 -5.61 23.45 6.02
N LEU A 82 -6.62 23.17 5.17
CA LEU A 82 -6.63 23.67 3.80
C LEU A 82 -7.16 25.10 3.75
N PRO A 83 -6.61 25.95 2.84
CA PRO A 83 -7.14 27.30 2.62
C PRO A 83 -8.61 27.25 2.16
N ALA A 84 -9.36 28.33 2.46
CA ALA A 84 -10.74 28.46 2.01
C ALA A 84 -10.84 28.30 0.48
N GLY A 85 -11.76 27.45 0.03
CA GLY A 85 -11.98 27.17 -1.40
C GLY A 85 -11.14 26.01 -1.96
N VAL A 86 -10.21 25.42 -1.20
CA VAL A 86 -9.47 24.23 -1.60
C VAL A 86 -10.12 22.99 -0.97
N ALA A 87 -10.67 22.12 -1.80
CA ALA A 87 -11.24 20.83 -1.35
C ALA A 87 -10.49 19.69 -2.04
N ILE A 88 -9.93 18.79 -1.25
CA ILE A 88 -9.36 17.54 -1.75
C ILE A 88 -10.43 16.45 -1.62
N ASP A 89 -10.68 15.74 -2.70
CA ASP A 89 -11.63 14.63 -2.74
C ASP A 89 -11.34 13.58 -1.64
N LYS A 90 -12.41 13.03 -1.03
CA LYS A 90 -12.31 12.04 0.05
C LYS A 90 -11.52 10.80 -0.36
N LEU A 91 -11.76 10.30 -1.57
CA LEU A 91 -11.05 9.15 -2.11
C LEU A 91 -9.56 9.43 -2.24
N LEU A 92 -9.18 10.62 -2.73
CA LEU A 92 -7.78 11.00 -2.86
C LEU A 92 -7.09 11.14 -1.49
N ARG A 93 -7.78 11.68 -0.49
CA ARG A 93 -7.25 11.76 0.89
C ARG A 93 -7.01 10.37 1.48
N ALA A 94 -7.98 9.46 1.30
CA ALA A 94 -7.82 8.06 1.70
C ALA A 94 -6.65 7.39 0.98
N GLN A 95 -6.54 7.60 -0.33
CA GLN A 95 -5.47 7.04 -1.16
C GLN A 95 -4.09 7.50 -0.70
N ILE A 96 -3.92 8.80 -0.39
CA ILE A 96 -2.66 9.36 0.12
C ILE A 96 -2.33 8.73 1.49
N ALA A 97 -3.29 8.65 2.41
CA ALA A 97 -3.06 8.03 3.72
C ALA A 97 -2.64 6.56 3.59
N LEU A 98 -3.29 5.80 2.72
CA LEU A 98 -2.96 4.40 2.43
C LEU A 98 -1.57 4.26 1.82
N ILE A 99 -1.18 5.13 0.88
CA ILE A 99 0.16 5.13 0.27
C ILE A 99 1.22 5.39 1.34
N LEU A 100 1.04 6.42 2.16
CA LEU A 100 1.98 6.76 3.21
C LEU A 100 2.10 5.63 4.24
N PHE A 101 0.99 5.05 4.66
CA PHE A 101 1.00 3.91 5.57
C PHE A 101 1.75 2.72 4.97
N ALA A 102 1.38 2.28 3.77
CA ALA A 102 2.01 1.14 3.11
C ALA A 102 3.51 1.37 2.87
N ALA A 103 3.91 2.59 2.48
CA ALA A 103 5.30 2.93 2.23
C ALA A 103 6.18 2.74 3.47
N ALA A 104 5.69 3.09 4.67
CA ALA A 104 6.44 2.92 5.91
C ALA A 104 6.67 1.43 6.24
N TYR A 105 5.65 0.60 6.09
CA TYR A 105 5.76 -0.85 6.32
C TYR A 105 6.66 -1.53 5.27
N LEU A 106 6.46 -1.21 4.00
CA LEU A 106 7.29 -1.74 2.91
C LEU A 106 8.75 -1.30 3.02
N ALA A 107 9.02 -0.08 3.51
CA ALA A 107 10.38 0.41 3.73
C ALA A 107 11.17 -0.46 4.71
N GLU A 108 10.52 -0.98 5.76
CA GLU A 108 11.16 -1.91 6.69
C GLU A 108 11.45 -3.27 6.05
N VAL A 109 10.55 -3.75 5.20
CA VAL A 109 10.76 -5.00 4.46
C VAL A 109 11.94 -4.85 3.49
N VAL A 110 11.98 -3.76 2.72
CA VAL A 110 13.11 -3.45 1.82
C VAL A 110 14.40 -3.28 2.60
N ARG A 111 14.36 -2.60 3.75
CA ARG A 111 15.53 -2.45 4.63
C ARG A 111 16.06 -3.80 5.10
N GLY A 112 15.17 -4.72 5.48
CA GLY A 112 15.54 -6.10 5.83
C GLY A 112 16.26 -6.80 4.69
N GLY A 113 15.76 -6.70 3.46
CA GLY A 113 16.42 -7.22 2.27
C GLY A 113 17.80 -6.61 2.03
N LEU A 114 17.93 -5.27 2.19
CA LEU A 114 19.22 -4.58 2.07
C LEU A 114 20.22 -4.97 3.16
N GLN A 115 19.77 -5.34 4.36
CA GLN A 115 20.63 -5.82 5.44
C GLN A 115 21.12 -7.26 5.23
N ALA A 116 20.37 -8.05 4.50
CA ALA A 116 20.72 -9.44 4.20
C ALA A 116 21.80 -9.58 3.10
N ILE A 117 22.16 -8.48 2.42
CA ILE A 117 23.23 -8.50 1.41
C ILE A 117 24.59 -8.60 2.12
N PRO A 118 25.42 -9.61 1.79
CA PRO A 118 26.76 -9.78 2.33
C PRO A 118 27.68 -8.57 2.04
N LYS A 119 28.60 -8.28 2.96
CA LYS A 119 29.54 -7.15 2.81
C LYS A 119 30.43 -7.29 1.58
N GLU A 120 30.78 -8.50 1.22
CA GLU A 120 31.62 -8.85 0.07
C GLU A 120 31.01 -8.34 -1.26
N GLN A 121 29.68 -8.28 -1.35
CA GLN A 121 29.01 -7.70 -2.52
C GLN A 121 29.23 -6.19 -2.65
N TYR A 122 29.33 -5.49 -1.54
CA TYR A 122 29.65 -4.07 -1.51
C TYR A 122 31.12 -3.85 -1.84
N GLU A 123 32.03 -4.64 -1.24
CA GLU A 123 33.47 -4.55 -1.43
C GLU A 123 33.86 -4.90 -2.87
N ALA A 124 33.28 -5.94 -3.46
CA ALA A 124 33.50 -6.30 -4.85
C ALA A 124 33.04 -5.20 -5.82
N ALA A 125 31.90 -4.59 -5.56
CA ALA A 125 31.40 -3.48 -6.37
C ALA A 125 32.30 -2.24 -6.26
N ASP A 126 32.81 -1.95 -5.06
CA ASP A 126 33.76 -0.85 -4.82
C ASP A 126 35.11 -1.12 -5.50
N ALA A 127 35.60 -2.36 -5.49
CA ALA A 127 36.81 -2.77 -6.19
C ALA A 127 36.72 -2.62 -7.72
N LEU A 128 35.49 -2.71 -8.28
CA LEU A 128 35.23 -2.42 -9.71
C LEU A 128 35.09 -0.92 -9.99
N GLY A 129 35.29 -0.05 -9.00
CA GLY A 129 35.18 1.40 -9.16
C GLY A 129 33.74 1.93 -9.32
N LEU A 130 32.73 1.15 -8.94
CA LEU A 130 31.34 1.60 -9.04
C LEU A 130 31.05 2.71 -8.03
N THR A 131 30.42 3.77 -8.51
CA THR A 131 29.88 4.81 -7.63
C THR A 131 28.75 4.28 -6.74
N TYR A 132 28.43 5.00 -5.65
CA TYR A 132 27.34 4.63 -4.74
C TYR A 132 26.04 4.29 -5.48
N TRP A 133 25.62 5.11 -6.45
CA TRP A 133 24.39 4.90 -7.19
C TRP A 133 24.46 3.71 -8.16
N GLN A 134 25.59 3.52 -8.82
CA GLN A 134 25.82 2.36 -9.69
C GLN A 134 25.80 1.06 -8.88
N ARG A 135 26.54 1.00 -7.77
CA ARG A 135 26.55 -0.13 -6.85
C ARG A 135 25.14 -0.42 -6.32
N THR A 136 24.45 0.62 -5.83
CA THR A 136 23.11 0.45 -5.25
C THR A 136 22.11 -0.04 -6.30
N ARG A 137 22.05 0.58 -7.48
CA ARG A 137 21.06 0.27 -8.52
C ARG A 137 21.33 -1.06 -9.22
N SER A 138 22.61 -1.37 -9.52
CA SER A 138 22.94 -2.51 -10.38
C SER A 138 23.32 -3.78 -9.60
N VAL A 139 23.78 -3.66 -8.36
CA VAL A 139 24.25 -4.81 -7.57
C VAL A 139 23.37 -5.05 -6.34
N VAL A 140 23.26 -4.07 -5.45
CA VAL A 140 22.69 -4.27 -4.12
C VAL A 140 21.17 -4.34 -4.15
N LEU A 141 20.51 -3.36 -4.76
CA LEU A 141 19.05 -3.25 -4.74
C LEU A 141 18.35 -4.42 -5.44
N PRO A 142 18.77 -4.89 -6.63
CA PRO A 142 18.14 -6.04 -7.26
C PRO A 142 18.23 -7.31 -6.41
N GLN A 143 19.36 -7.55 -5.75
CA GLN A 143 19.54 -8.69 -4.86
C GLN A 143 18.69 -8.54 -3.60
N ALA A 144 18.69 -7.35 -2.97
CA ALA A 144 17.91 -7.06 -1.79
C ALA A 144 16.40 -7.24 -2.03
N LEU A 145 15.89 -6.74 -3.17
CA LEU A 145 14.48 -6.91 -3.53
C LEU A 145 14.12 -8.39 -3.75
N ARG A 146 15.00 -9.17 -4.37
CA ARG A 146 14.80 -10.62 -4.51
C ARG A 146 14.68 -11.32 -3.16
N ILE A 147 15.52 -10.98 -2.19
CA ILE A 147 15.45 -11.52 -0.82
C ILE A 147 14.16 -11.06 -0.14
N ALA A 148 13.72 -9.84 -0.40
CA ALA A 148 12.54 -9.25 0.21
C ALA A 148 11.20 -9.71 -0.40
N VAL A 149 11.18 -10.44 -1.54
CA VAL A 149 9.93 -10.85 -2.22
C VAL A 149 8.92 -11.54 -1.28
N PRO A 150 9.27 -12.57 -0.49
CA PRO A 150 8.29 -13.23 0.36
C PRO A 150 7.63 -12.28 1.39
N PRO A 151 8.37 -11.50 2.19
CA PRO A 151 7.76 -10.56 3.12
C PRO A 151 7.08 -9.36 2.43
N LEU A 152 7.51 -8.96 1.21
CA LEU A 152 6.81 -7.95 0.41
C LEU A 152 5.41 -8.43 0.04
N VAL A 153 5.28 -9.65 -0.49
CA VAL A 153 3.96 -10.19 -0.86
C VAL A 153 3.07 -10.38 0.37
N SER A 154 3.62 -10.83 1.50
CA SER A 154 2.88 -10.89 2.77
C SER A 154 2.34 -9.51 3.18
N THR A 155 3.15 -8.47 3.00
CA THR A 155 2.73 -7.09 3.28
C THR A 155 1.67 -6.60 2.30
N PHE A 156 1.77 -6.93 1.01
CA PHE A 156 0.73 -6.61 0.01
C PHE A 156 -0.59 -7.29 0.32
N ILE A 157 -0.57 -8.57 0.72
CA ILE A 157 -1.77 -9.30 1.15
C ILE A 157 -2.41 -8.62 2.38
N GLY A 158 -1.59 -8.22 3.35
CA GLY A 158 -2.05 -7.44 4.51
C GLY A 158 -2.68 -6.12 4.09
N PHE A 159 -2.01 -5.38 3.21
CA PHE A 159 -2.48 -4.10 2.71
C PHE A 159 -3.79 -4.22 1.91
N PHE A 160 -3.94 -5.26 1.06
CA PHE A 160 -5.19 -5.56 0.35
C PHE A 160 -6.38 -5.72 1.32
N LYS A 161 -6.18 -6.45 2.43
CA LYS A 161 -7.21 -6.59 3.45
C LYS A 161 -7.48 -5.28 4.21
N ASN A 162 -6.45 -4.47 4.43
CA ASN A 162 -6.56 -3.20 5.13
C ASN A 162 -7.36 -2.14 4.36
N THR A 163 -7.56 -2.29 3.04
CA THR A 163 -8.45 -1.39 2.28
C THR A 163 -9.87 -1.39 2.82
N SER A 164 -10.33 -2.45 3.50
CA SER A 164 -11.65 -2.51 4.12
C SER A 164 -11.86 -1.49 5.26
N LEU A 165 -10.77 -0.95 5.83
CA LEU A 165 -10.86 0.04 6.88
C LEU A 165 -11.33 1.42 6.39
N VAL A 166 -11.39 1.67 5.08
CA VAL A 166 -11.86 2.95 4.52
C VAL A 166 -13.36 3.20 4.78
N VAL A 167 -14.11 2.18 5.20
CA VAL A 167 -15.49 2.33 5.63
C VAL A 167 -15.63 3.34 6.77
N VAL A 168 -14.63 3.46 7.62
CA VAL A 168 -14.61 4.36 8.77
C VAL A 168 -14.73 5.83 8.35
N ILE A 169 -14.28 6.15 7.16
CA ILE A 169 -14.38 7.49 6.58
C ILE A 169 -15.54 7.59 5.56
N GLY A 170 -16.41 6.57 5.50
CA GLY A 170 -17.60 6.56 4.65
C GLY A 170 -17.29 6.28 3.17
N LEU A 171 -16.23 5.50 2.88
CA LEU A 171 -16.00 4.89 1.57
C LEU A 171 -16.43 3.42 1.64
N PHE A 172 -17.26 3.00 0.68
CA PHE A 172 -17.82 1.64 0.67
C PHE A 172 -16.95 0.72 -0.18
N ASP A 173 -15.93 0.10 0.43
CA ASP A 173 -15.15 -0.97 -0.17
C ASP A 173 -15.98 -2.23 -0.42
N PHE A 174 -15.36 -3.29 -0.92
CA PHE A 174 -16.07 -4.55 -1.21
C PHE A 174 -16.79 -5.14 0.00
N LEU A 175 -16.10 -5.24 1.15
CA LEU A 175 -16.70 -5.81 2.37
C LEU A 175 -17.85 -4.95 2.89
N SER A 176 -17.69 -3.64 2.85
CA SER A 176 -18.72 -2.68 3.29
C SER A 176 -19.92 -2.67 2.38
N THR A 177 -19.73 -2.86 1.07
CA THR A 177 -20.83 -2.99 0.10
C THR A 177 -21.61 -4.28 0.35
N VAL A 178 -20.94 -5.41 0.57
CA VAL A 178 -21.60 -6.68 0.95
C VAL A 178 -22.39 -6.51 2.24
N LYS A 179 -21.81 -5.84 3.24
CA LYS A 179 -22.51 -5.56 4.52
C LYS A 179 -23.74 -4.65 4.30
N ALA A 180 -23.63 -3.63 3.47
CA ALA A 180 -24.72 -2.71 3.17
C ALA A 180 -25.89 -3.42 2.47
N SER A 181 -25.62 -4.37 1.56
CA SER A 181 -26.66 -5.16 0.90
C SER A 181 -27.53 -5.94 1.89
N LEU A 182 -26.99 -6.38 3.03
CA LEU A 182 -27.75 -7.08 4.06
C LEU A 182 -28.80 -6.21 4.76
N SER A 183 -28.74 -4.89 4.58
CA SER A 183 -29.76 -3.96 5.10
C SER A 183 -30.98 -3.87 4.20
N GLU A 184 -30.93 -4.44 3.00
CA GLU A 184 -32.08 -4.50 2.09
C GLU A 184 -33.01 -5.65 2.45
N PRO A 185 -34.35 -5.45 2.42
CA PRO A 185 -35.32 -6.47 2.79
C PRO A 185 -35.18 -7.79 2.02
N ALA A 186 -34.79 -7.73 0.75
CA ALA A 186 -34.59 -8.89 -0.11
C ALA A 186 -33.43 -9.81 0.36
N TRP A 187 -32.48 -9.28 1.13
CA TRP A 187 -31.31 -10.01 1.62
C TRP A 187 -31.35 -10.30 3.12
N THR A 188 -32.48 -10.01 3.76
CA THR A 188 -32.68 -10.28 5.21
C THR A 188 -32.58 -11.79 5.45
N GLY A 189 -31.67 -12.19 6.37
CA GLY A 189 -31.45 -13.60 6.71
C GLY A 189 -30.27 -14.26 6.00
N PHE A 190 -29.72 -13.68 4.93
CA PHE A 190 -28.59 -14.24 4.16
C PHE A 190 -27.20 -13.76 4.64
N GLY A 191 -27.07 -13.44 5.94
CA GLY A 191 -25.80 -12.91 6.47
C GLY A 191 -24.64 -13.87 6.36
N VAL A 192 -24.87 -15.17 6.59
CA VAL A 192 -23.82 -16.20 6.52
C VAL A 192 -23.31 -16.33 5.08
N GLU A 193 -24.21 -16.43 4.12
CA GLU A 193 -23.90 -16.57 2.70
C GLU A 193 -23.15 -15.34 2.17
N ALA A 194 -23.59 -14.15 2.55
CA ALA A 194 -22.93 -12.89 2.14
C ALA A 194 -21.48 -12.80 2.67
N TYR A 195 -21.26 -13.13 3.93
CA TYR A 195 -19.91 -13.12 4.49
C TYR A 195 -19.04 -14.27 3.95
N LEU A 196 -19.59 -15.45 3.67
CA LEU A 196 -18.88 -16.53 3.00
C LEU A 196 -18.46 -16.13 1.58
N PHE A 197 -19.36 -15.47 0.84
CA PHE A 197 -19.03 -14.91 -0.47
C PHE A 197 -17.91 -13.88 -0.37
N ALA A 198 -17.98 -12.94 0.57
CA ALA A 198 -16.93 -11.96 0.76
C ALA A 198 -15.58 -12.63 1.12
N ALA A 199 -15.60 -13.60 2.02
CA ALA A 199 -14.42 -14.35 2.41
C ALA A 199 -13.81 -15.11 1.23
N LEU A 200 -14.63 -15.72 0.37
CA LEU A 200 -14.17 -16.42 -0.83
C LEU A 200 -13.48 -15.47 -1.80
N VAL A 201 -14.06 -14.30 -2.07
CA VAL A 201 -13.45 -13.31 -2.95
C VAL A 201 -12.10 -12.84 -2.40
N TYR A 202 -12.02 -12.45 -1.12
CA TYR A 202 -10.74 -12.09 -0.50
C TYR A 202 -9.73 -13.23 -0.55
N PHE A 203 -10.18 -14.47 -0.29
CA PHE A 203 -9.33 -15.65 -0.35
C PHE A 203 -8.73 -15.85 -1.74
N VAL A 204 -9.54 -15.75 -2.80
CA VAL A 204 -9.06 -15.92 -4.19
C VAL A 204 -7.96 -14.92 -4.51
N PHE A 205 -8.15 -13.63 -4.21
CA PHE A 205 -7.14 -12.60 -4.47
C PHE A 205 -5.87 -12.82 -3.63
N CYS A 206 -6.01 -13.07 -2.33
CA CYS A 206 -4.88 -13.31 -1.44
C CYS A 206 -4.11 -14.59 -1.82
N TYR A 207 -4.83 -15.65 -2.19
CA TYR A 207 -4.23 -16.90 -2.61
C TYR A 207 -3.48 -16.77 -3.93
N ALA A 208 -4.05 -16.05 -4.91
CA ALA A 208 -3.37 -15.75 -6.18
C ALA A 208 -2.06 -14.99 -5.94
N MET A 209 -2.05 -13.97 -5.08
CA MET A 209 -0.83 -13.24 -4.71
C MET A 209 0.19 -14.18 -4.02
N SER A 210 -0.26 -15.07 -3.14
CA SER A 210 0.61 -16.04 -2.46
C SER A 210 1.20 -17.06 -3.43
N LEU A 211 0.43 -17.55 -4.40
CA LEU A 211 0.93 -18.46 -5.44
C LEU A 211 1.99 -17.78 -6.30
N TYR A 212 1.77 -16.54 -6.68
CA TYR A 212 2.74 -15.75 -7.44
C TYR A 212 4.07 -15.62 -6.69
N SER A 213 4.03 -15.33 -5.37
CA SER A 213 5.24 -15.28 -4.53
C SER A 213 6.02 -16.59 -4.56
N ARG A 214 5.32 -17.72 -4.34
CA ARG A 214 5.95 -19.04 -4.36
C ARG A 214 6.56 -19.40 -5.72
N GLY A 215 5.95 -18.94 -6.81
CA GLY A 215 6.51 -19.07 -8.16
C GLY A 215 7.85 -18.33 -8.29
N LEU A 216 7.93 -17.09 -7.79
CA LEU A 216 9.16 -16.31 -7.79
C LEU A 216 10.27 -16.89 -6.90
N GLU A 217 9.92 -17.59 -5.84
CA GLU A 217 10.88 -18.25 -4.95
C GLU A 217 11.49 -19.51 -5.57
N ARG A 218 10.71 -20.25 -6.38
CA ARG A 218 11.17 -21.50 -7.03
C ARG A 218 12.11 -21.27 -8.21
N THR A 219 12.12 -20.10 -8.80
CA THR A 219 13.01 -19.72 -9.91
C THR A 219 14.38 -19.24 -9.44
N ARG A 220 14.71 -19.45 -8.19
CA ARG A 220 16.02 -19.27 -7.55
C ARG A 220 16.78 -20.60 -7.55
#